data_1c3473c054e038c9e5119e617cedb89c
#
_entry.id   1c3473c054e038c9e5119e617cedb89c
#
_cell.length_a   1.000
_cell.length_b   1.000
_cell.length_c   1.000
_cell.angle_alpha   90.00
_cell.angle_beta   90.00
_cell.angle_gamma   90.00
#
_symmetry.space_group_name_H-M   'P 1'
#
loop_
_entity.id
_entity.type
_entity.pdbx_description
1 polymer ?
#
loop_
_entity_poly.entity_id
_entity_poly.type
_entity_poly.pdbx_seq_one_letter_code
_entity_poly.pdbx_strand_id
1 'polypeptide(L)'
;MHLNKILLYSIIGVVIISVAFSVSFFIPQKSLISESAVVSLPDSLVESTTIPTIMETNGQKHLIPLDKIRGGGPPKDGIPSIDNPKFVSSDDAHFVSDSDIVIGLNLNGDSRAYPLFILVWHEIVNDNVGGIPVAVTYCPLCYTSQVFERIIDNKEVEFGTSGKLYNSNLLMYDRLTDSYWSQSLGLAVTGPLTGTTLDTIPFDLTTWGDWKNQHSDTLVLSTDTGYVRSYGVDPYGNYYTDPKIMFPVDNTDNRMNPKEIIIGLNNDGIYKAYRQNHIESLKVINDYVGEKAVMLVSAFDHNSRAFDRTVNGETLDFSSVDGVIVDLQTDSKWTYDGLAISGPMAGTTLQRLSIHPGFWFEWVAFHPDTLVYDDS
;
A
#
# COMPACT_ATOMS: atom_id res chain seq x y z
N MET A 1 40.64 -0.51 -60.97
CA MET A 1 41.73 -1.52 -61.06
C MET A 1 41.47 -2.56 -59.98
N HIS A 2 41.21 -3.82 -60.42
CA HIS A 2 41.14 -5.12 -59.77
C HIS A 2 40.16 -5.24 -58.56
N LEU A 3 39.01 -5.90 -58.68
CA LEU A 3 38.60 -7.30 -58.98
C LEU A 3 39.28 -8.37 -58.10
N ASN A 4 38.42 -9.07 -57.31
CA ASN A 4 38.22 -10.53 -57.24
C ASN A 4 37.27 -10.81 -56.06
N LYS A 5 36.06 -11.27 -56.19
CA LYS A 5 35.45 -12.57 -56.58
C LYS A 5 36.14 -13.80 -55.95
N ILE A 6 35.33 -14.63 -55.25
CA ILE A 6 35.19 -16.12 -55.28
C ILE A 6 34.48 -16.52 -53.98
N LEU A 7 33.34 -17.06 -53.98
CA LEU A 7 32.67 -18.35 -54.29
C LEU A 7 32.39 -19.21 -53.04
N LEU A 8 31.14 -19.33 -52.78
CA LEU A 8 30.23 -20.46 -52.46
C LEU A 8 30.85 -21.86 -52.29
N TYR A 9 30.46 -22.56 -51.21
CA TYR A 9 30.07 -23.98 -51.25
C TYR A 9 29.19 -24.39 -50.07
N SER A 10 28.02 -24.94 -50.40
CA SER A 10 27.07 -25.67 -49.57
C SER A 10 27.57 -27.06 -49.22
N ILE A 11 27.32 -27.52 -47.99
CA ILE A 11 27.29 -28.99 -47.73
C ILE A 11 26.07 -29.25 -46.83
N ILE A 12 25.13 -30.02 -47.38
CA ILE A 12 23.99 -30.63 -46.73
C ILE A 12 24.48 -31.91 -46.06
N GLY A 13 24.33 -32.00 -44.75
CA GLY A 13 24.54 -33.22 -44.00
C GLY A 13 23.24 -33.77 -43.43
N VAL A 14 22.73 -34.83 -44.03
CA VAL A 14 21.58 -35.62 -43.56
C VAL A 14 22.06 -36.52 -42.43
N VAL A 15 21.47 -36.36 -41.21
CA VAL A 15 21.65 -37.31 -40.12
C VAL A 15 20.34 -38.08 -39.91
N ILE A 16 20.42 -39.39 -40.18
CA ILE A 16 19.35 -40.36 -39.91
C ILE A 16 19.47 -40.76 -38.44
N ILE A 17 18.44 -40.50 -37.63
CA ILE A 17 18.35 -40.99 -36.26
C ILE A 17 17.38 -42.16 -36.24
N SER A 18 17.92 -43.33 -35.90
CA SER A 18 17.14 -44.55 -35.68
C SER A 18 16.48 -44.52 -34.32
N VAL A 19 15.17 -44.67 -34.28
CA VAL A 19 14.37 -44.79 -33.04
C VAL A 19 14.32 -46.27 -32.64
N ALA A 20 14.95 -46.62 -31.51
CA ALA A 20 14.81 -47.94 -30.90
C ALA A 20 13.66 -47.85 -29.86
N PHE A 21 12.59 -48.63 -30.08
CA PHE A 21 11.53 -48.85 -29.14
C PHE A 21 11.97 -49.86 -28.07
N SER A 22 12.11 -49.43 -26.83
CA SER A 22 12.23 -50.34 -25.67
C SER A 22 10.87 -50.45 -24.99
N VAL A 23 10.30 -51.63 -25.04
CA VAL A 23 9.08 -52.01 -24.30
C VAL A 23 9.50 -52.41 -22.88
N SER A 24 9.20 -51.61 -21.90
CA SER A 24 9.36 -51.96 -20.46
C SER A 24 8.05 -52.53 -19.93
N PHE A 25 8.11 -53.76 -19.47
CA PHE A 25 7.03 -54.42 -18.74
C PHE A 25 6.87 -53.77 -17.34
N PHE A 26 5.70 -53.25 -17.04
CA PHE A 26 5.33 -52.77 -15.71
C PHE A 26 4.86 -53.95 -14.84
N ILE A 27 5.59 -54.23 -13.79
CA ILE A 27 5.15 -55.11 -12.68
C ILE A 27 4.61 -54.21 -11.59
N PRO A 28 3.37 -54.34 -11.10
CA PRO A 28 2.86 -53.50 -10.02
C PRO A 28 3.46 -53.96 -8.69
N GLN A 29 4.33 -53.15 -8.12
CA GLN A 29 4.72 -53.28 -6.70
C GLN A 29 3.64 -52.75 -5.79
N LYS A 30 3.09 -53.62 -4.95
CA LYS A 30 2.12 -53.31 -3.92
C LYS A 30 2.87 -52.58 -2.77
N SER A 31 2.77 -51.24 -2.73
CA SER A 31 3.30 -50.47 -1.60
C SER A 31 2.32 -50.58 -0.41
N LEU A 32 2.85 -51.06 0.70
CA LEU A 32 2.22 -50.99 2.02
C LEU A 32 2.14 -49.52 2.43
N ILE A 33 0.92 -48.97 2.40
CA ILE A 33 0.63 -47.64 2.95
C ILE A 33 0.58 -47.84 4.46
N SER A 34 1.57 -47.30 5.16
CA SER A 34 1.55 -47.08 6.60
C SER A 34 0.42 -46.06 6.88
N GLU A 35 -0.57 -46.45 7.66
CA GLU A 35 -1.56 -45.51 8.21
C GLU A 35 -0.84 -44.48 9.10
N SER A 36 -0.61 -43.29 8.55
CA SER A 36 -0.25 -42.13 9.35
C SER A 36 -1.52 -41.69 10.08
N ALA A 37 -1.46 -41.70 11.42
CA ALA A 37 -2.51 -41.20 12.28
C ALA A 37 -2.86 -39.77 11.86
N VAL A 38 -4.08 -39.57 11.36
CA VAL A 38 -4.68 -38.25 11.16
C VAL A 38 -4.92 -37.70 12.57
N VAL A 39 -4.04 -36.83 13.03
CA VAL A 39 -4.30 -35.98 14.18
C VAL A 39 -5.35 -34.96 13.71
N SER A 40 -6.60 -35.19 14.09
CA SER A 40 -7.65 -34.19 13.93
C SER A 40 -7.32 -33.02 14.84
N LEU A 41 -6.98 -31.88 14.22
CA LEU A 41 -6.94 -30.60 14.92
C LEU A 41 -8.35 -30.28 15.45
N PRO A 42 -8.46 -29.70 16.65
CA PRO A 42 -9.76 -29.32 17.19
C PRO A 42 -10.45 -28.31 16.30
N ASP A 43 -11.75 -28.50 16.04
CA ASP A 43 -12.63 -27.66 15.19
C ASP A 43 -12.73 -26.18 15.64
N SER A 44 -11.98 -25.73 16.62
CA SER A 44 -12.04 -24.38 17.17
C SER A 44 -11.06 -23.38 16.53
N LEU A 45 -10.31 -23.75 15.48
CA LEU A 45 -9.37 -22.86 14.77
C LEU A 45 -9.75 -22.58 13.31
N VAL A 46 -10.93 -22.97 12.87
CA VAL A 46 -11.50 -22.46 11.61
C VAL A 46 -12.35 -21.25 11.96
N GLU A 47 -11.71 -20.13 12.32
CA GLU A 47 -12.38 -18.85 12.27
C GLU A 47 -12.65 -18.52 10.81
N SER A 48 -13.92 -18.61 10.47
CA SER A 48 -14.56 -18.19 9.25
C SER A 48 -14.04 -16.78 8.86
N THR A 49 -13.27 -16.71 7.79
CA THR A 49 -13.18 -15.47 6.99
C THR A 49 -14.58 -15.23 6.43
N THR A 50 -15.44 -14.57 7.19
CA THR A 50 -16.77 -14.17 6.74
C THR A 50 -16.56 -13.12 5.67
N ILE A 51 -16.66 -13.54 4.39
CA ILE A 51 -16.82 -12.59 3.28
C ILE A 51 -18.00 -11.71 3.66
N PRO A 52 -17.84 -10.38 3.75
CA PRO A 52 -18.92 -9.48 4.14
C PRO A 52 -20.12 -9.73 3.23
N THR A 53 -21.26 -10.07 3.82
CA THR A 53 -22.48 -10.36 3.03
C THR A 53 -23.01 -9.04 2.46
N ILE A 54 -23.12 -8.98 1.14
CA ILE A 54 -23.77 -7.85 0.47
C ILE A 54 -25.24 -7.83 0.87
N MET A 55 -25.66 -6.75 1.49
CA MET A 55 -27.06 -6.46 1.85
C MET A 55 -27.72 -5.62 0.75
N GLU A 56 -29.06 -5.63 0.73
CA GLU A 56 -29.83 -4.77 -0.18
C GLU A 56 -30.95 -4.10 0.62
N THR A 57 -31.04 -2.78 0.52
CA THR A 57 -32.10 -1.98 1.16
C THR A 57 -32.67 -1.01 0.13
N ASN A 58 -33.96 -1.12 -0.16
CA ASN A 58 -34.67 -0.29 -1.15
C ASN A 58 -33.99 -0.30 -2.54
N GLY A 59 -33.44 -1.45 -2.98
CA GLY A 59 -32.76 -1.59 -4.26
C GLY A 59 -31.30 -1.11 -4.27
N GLN A 60 -30.78 -0.63 -3.13
CA GLN A 60 -29.39 -0.23 -3.00
C GLN A 60 -28.56 -1.33 -2.34
N LYS A 61 -27.54 -1.83 -3.03
CA LYS A 61 -26.54 -2.76 -2.45
C LYS A 61 -25.62 -2.01 -1.47
N HIS A 62 -25.28 -2.69 -0.37
CA HIS A 62 -24.36 -2.13 0.62
C HIS A 62 -23.68 -3.24 1.46
N LEU A 63 -22.48 -2.95 1.97
CA LEU A 63 -21.73 -3.77 2.92
C LEU A 63 -21.75 -3.21 4.33
N ILE A 64 -22.01 -1.91 4.46
CA ILE A 64 -22.06 -1.20 5.75
C ILE A 64 -23.48 -0.74 6.02
N PRO A 65 -23.90 -0.58 7.29
CA PRO A 65 -25.23 -0.03 7.62
C PRO A 65 -25.40 1.38 7.05
N LEU A 66 -26.44 1.57 6.22
CA LEU A 66 -26.66 2.86 5.55
C LEU A 66 -26.93 4.01 6.54
N ASP A 67 -27.52 3.71 7.69
CA ASP A 67 -27.79 4.69 8.75
C ASP A 67 -26.53 5.13 9.51
N LYS A 68 -25.38 4.45 9.32
CA LYS A 68 -24.09 4.84 9.86
C LYS A 68 -23.28 5.76 8.92
N ILE A 69 -23.72 5.93 7.70
CA ILE A 69 -23.13 6.91 6.78
C ILE A 69 -23.55 8.31 7.24
N ARG A 70 -22.55 9.15 7.54
CA ARG A 70 -22.75 10.50 8.09
C ARG A 70 -22.39 11.56 7.05
N GLY A 71 -23.01 12.73 7.17
CA GLY A 71 -22.55 13.92 6.45
C GLY A 71 -21.29 14.48 7.08
N GLY A 72 -20.25 14.73 6.29
CA GLY A 72 -18.99 15.33 6.73
C GLY A 72 -19.03 16.88 6.80
N GLY A 73 -20.16 17.49 6.44
CA GLY A 73 -20.33 18.94 6.35
C GLY A 73 -20.43 19.43 4.89
N PRO A 74 -19.37 19.37 4.09
CA PRO A 74 -19.43 19.72 2.67
C PRO A 74 -20.36 18.79 1.87
N PRO A 75 -21.04 19.29 0.82
CA PRO A 75 -21.78 18.43 -0.11
C PRO A 75 -20.82 17.61 -0.97
N LYS A 76 -21.36 16.74 -1.82
CA LYS A 76 -20.60 16.03 -2.85
C LYS A 76 -19.81 17.03 -3.69
N ASP A 77 -18.50 16.75 -3.89
CA ASP A 77 -17.50 17.63 -4.51
C ASP A 77 -17.34 19.00 -3.84
N GLY A 78 -17.87 19.19 -2.62
CA GLY A 78 -17.65 20.41 -1.85
C GLY A 78 -16.20 20.59 -1.39
N ILE A 79 -15.48 19.48 -1.24
CA ILE A 79 -14.01 19.40 -1.24
C ILE A 79 -13.65 18.88 -2.63
N PRO A 80 -13.19 19.72 -3.57
CA PRO A 80 -12.98 19.30 -4.94
C PRO A 80 -11.73 18.44 -5.07
N SER A 81 -11.84 17.24 -5.66
CA SER A 81 -10.68 16.46 -6.08
C SER A 81 -9.86 17.19 -7.14
N ILE A 82 -8.58 16.86 -7.26
CA ILE A 82 -7.69 17.36 -8.32
C ILE A 82 -7.68 16.32 -9.44
N ASP A 83 -8.37 16.59 -10.54
CA ASP A 83 -8.52 15.64 -11.64
C ASP A 83 -7.55 15.90 -12.80
N ASN A 84 -6.93 17.08 -12.83
CA ASN A 84 -5.90 17.48 -13.79
C ASN A 84 -4.70 18.09 -13.04
N PRO A 85 -3.94 17.29 -12.31
CA PRO A 85 -2.86 17.79 -11.48
C PRO A 85 -1.76 18.42 -12.30
N LYS A 86 -1.26 19.57 -11.86
CA LYS A 86 -0.10 20.25 -12.42
C LYS A 86 1.07 20.05 -11.47
N PHE A 87 2.23 19.86 -12.05
CA PHE A 87 3.46 19.63 -11.32
C PHE A 87 4.52 20.66 -11.66
N VAL A 88 5.45 20.86 -10.73
CA VAL A 88 6.69 21.63 -10.93
C VAL A 88 7.89 20.75 -10.61
N SER A 89 9.07 21.15 -11.07
CA SER A 89 10.32 20.48 -10.69
C SER A 89 10.62 20.68 -9.19
N SER A 90 11.46 19.84 -8.62
CA SER A 90 11.96 20.01 -7.26
C SER A 90 12.64 21.36 -7.04
N ASP A 91 13.34 21.89 -8.07
CA ASP A 91 14.03 23.18 -8.04
C ASP A 91 13.04 24.35 -8.01
N ASP A 92 11.86 24.22 -8.60
CA ASP A 92 10.83 25.26 -8.65
C ASP A 92 9.84 25.19 -7.48
N ALA A 93 9.95 24.19 -6.64
CA ALA A 93 9.02 23.92 -5.53
C ALA A 93 9.32 24.75 -4.27
N HIS A 94 9.56 26.06 -4.43
CA HIS A 94 9.90 26.99 -3.33
C HIS A 94 8.76 27.18 -2.30
N PHE A 95 7.57 26.71 -2.59
CA PHE A 95 6.39 26.77 -1.72
C PHE A 95 6.28 25.59 -0.77
N VAL A 96 7.17 24.58 -0.87
CA VAL A 96 7.24 23.40 0.00
C VAL A 96 8.48 23.52 0.88
N SER A 97 8.30 23.46 2.19
CA SER A 97 9.40 23.43 3.15
C SER A 97 9.94 22.00 3.33
N ASP A 98 11.24 21.88 3.66
CA ASP A 98 11.85 20.55 3.85
C ASP A 98 11.14 19.69 4.91
N SER A 99 10.50 20.33 5.90
CA SER A 99 9.74 19.66 6.97
C SER A 99 8.30 19.33 6.59
N ASP A 100 7.78 19.79 5.44
CA ASP A 100 6.42 19.49 5.04
C ASP A 100 6.28 18.00 4.67
N ILE A 101 5.20 17.39 5.13
CA ILE A 101 4.93 15.98 4.85
C ILE A 101 4.33 15.84 3.44
N VAL A 102 4.84 14.86 2.72
CA VAL A 102 4.38 14.52 1.37
C VAL A 102 4.05 13.03 1.28
N ILE A 103 3.08 12.70 0.42
CA ILE A 103 2.94 11.36 -0.12
C ILE A 103 3.87 11.29 -1.33
N GLY A 104 4.86 10.40 -1.29
CA GLY A 104 5.82 10.17 -2.37
C GLY A 104 5.51 8.90 -3.13
N LEU A 105 5.49 8.99 -4.46
CA LEU A 105 5.34 7.85 -5.36
C LEU A 105 6.51 7.78 -6.33
N ASN A 106 7.04 6.56 -6.53
CA ASN A 106 7.97 6.28 -7.61
C ASN A 106 7.48 5.03 -8.35
N LEU A 107 6.91 5.24 -9.53
CA LEU A 107 6.38 4.15 -10.35
C LEU A 107 7.04 4.20 -11.73
N ASN A 108 7.66 3.11 -12.14
CA ASN A 108 8.34 2.99 -13.44
C ASN A 108 9.36 4.12 -13.72
N GLY A 109 10.00 4.68 -12.66
CA GLY A 109 10.98 5.76 -12.76
C GLY A 109 10.36 7.17 -12.82
N ASP A 110 9.04 7.31 -12.75
CA ASP A 110 8.35 8.60 -12.57
C ASP A 110 8.16 8.82 -11.06
N SER A 111 8.86 9.82 -10.51
CA SER A 111 8.83 10.18 -9.09
C SER A 111 7.98 11.42 -8.89
N ARG A 112 6.98 11.34 -7.99
CA ARG A 112 6.07 12.45 -7.68
C ARG A 112 5.85 12.61 -6.19
N ALA A 113 5.70 13.87 -5.75
CA ALA A 113 5.38 14.24 -4.40
C ALA A 113 4.05 15.00 -4.32
N TYR A 114 3.22 14.64 -3.35
CA TYR A 114 1.91 15.24 -3.11
C TYR A 114 1.90 15.81 -1.68
N PRO A 115 2.12 17.14 -1.50
CA PRO A 115 2.17 17.75 -0.16
C PRO A 115 0.84 17.64 0.57
N LEU A 116 0.86 17.21 1.84
CA LEU A 116 -0.36 17.05 2.64
C LEU A 116 -1.09 18.39 2.86
N PHE A 117 -0.36 19.52 2.90
CA PHE A 117 -0.99 20.84 3.03
C PHE A 117 -1.81 21.25 1.79
N ILE A 118 -1.62 20.57 0.63
CA ILE A 118 -2.51 20.68 -0.53
C ILE A 118 -3.64 19.68 -0.38
N LEU A 119 -3.32 18.41 -0.05
CA LEU A 119 -4.30 17.34 0.05
C LEU A 119 -5.35 17.58 1.15
N VAL A 120 -5.02 18.30 2.23
CA VAL A 120 -6.00 18.66 3.27
C VAL A 120 -7.19 19.48 2.73
N TRP A 121 -7.03 20.13 1.56
CA TRP A 121 -8.05 20.92 0.90
C TRP A 121 -8.77 20.19 -0.26
N HIS A 122 -8.23 19.03 -0.66
CA HIS A 122 -8.68 18.32 -1.86
C HIS A 122 -8.98 16.84 -1.63
N GLU A 123 -8.35 16.23 -0.65
CA GLU A 123 -8.49 14.83 -0.20
C GLU A 123 -8.15 13.78 -1.28
N ILE A 124 -8.34 14.06 -2.57
CA ILE A 124 -8.13 13.12 -3.67
C ILE A 124 -7.41 13.81 -4.84
N VAL A 125 -6.38 13.15 -5.38
CA VAL A 125 -5.76 13.51 -6.66
C VAL A 125 -5.88 12.30 -7.60
N ASN A 126 -6.56 12.49 -8.73
CA ASN A 126 -6.58 11.55 -9.84
C ASN A 126 -5.41 11.84 -10.77
N ASP A 127 -4.44 10.96 -10.84
CA ASP A 127 -3.21 11.17 -11.61
C ASP A 127 -2.86 9.95 -12.47
N ASN A 128 -1.77 10.06 -13.24
CA ASN A 128 -1.13 8.97 -13.97
C ASN A 128 0.37 9.06 -13.72
N VAL A 129 0.93 8.12 -12.98
CA VAL A 129 2.34 8.08 -12.58
C VAL A 129 3.02 6.89 -13.24
N GLY A 130 4.06 7.16 -14.04
CA GLY A 130 4.78 6.11 -14.76
C GLY A 130 3.90 5.26 -15.69
N GLY A 131 2.79 5.83 -16.20
CA GLY A 131 1.81 5.14 -17.03
C GLY A 131 0.73 4.37 -16.24
N ILE A 132 0.72 4.44 -14.92
CA ILE A 132 -0.27 3.79 -14.05
C ILE A 132 -1.28 4.85 -13.57
N PRO A 133 -2.58 4.71 -13.87
CA PRO A 133 -3.61 5.57 -13.31
C PRO A 133 -3.74 5.36 -11.80
N VAL A 134 -3.58 6.42 -11.01
CA VAL A 134 -3.57 6.35 -9.55
C VAL A 134 -4.56 7.34 -8.93
N ALA A 135 -5.16 6.95 -7.81
CA ALA A 135 -5.85 7.86 -6.89
C ALA A 135 -4.99 8.02 -5.64
N VAL A 136 -4.39 9.19 -5.46
CA VAL A 136 -3.65 9.56 -4.25
C VAL A 136 -4.64 10.18 -3.29
N THR A 137 -4.81 9.60 -2.11
CA THR A 137 -5.88 10.00 -1.17
C THR A 137 -5.35 10.30 0.22
N TYR A 138 -5.97 11.30 0.86
CA TYR A 138 -5.67 11.68 2.23
C TYR A 138 -6.96 12.06 2.96
N CYS A 139 -7.21 11.46 4.12
CA CYS A 139 -8.30 11.83 5.02
C CYS A 139 -7.75 12.58 6.24
N PRO A 140 -7.89 13.92 6.31
CA PRO A 140 -7.35 14.70 7.43
C PRO A 140 -7.93 14.31 8.79
N LEU A 141 -9.20 13.91 8.85
CA LEU A 141 -9.86 13.48 10.08
C LEU A 141 -9.20 12.25 10.72
N CYS A 142 -8.60 11.40 9.91
CA CYS A 142 -8.00 10.12 10.30
C CYS A 142 -6.49 10.10 10.18
N TYR A 143 -5.89 11.12 9.56
CA TYR A 143 -4.50 11.13 9.13
C TYR A 143 -4.17 9.95 8.19
N THR A 144 -5.18 9.38 7.53
CA THR A 144 -5.03 8.19 6.71
C THR A 144 -4.66 8.58 5.29
N SER A 145 -3.53 8.05 4.82
CA SER A 145 -3.06 8.15 3.44
C SER A 145 -3.18 6.80 2.76
N GLN A 146 -3.70 6.78 1.53
CA GLN A 146 -3.75 5.59 0.68
C GLN A 146 -3.56 5.97 -0.78
N VAL A 147 -2.93 5.08 -1.52
CA VAL A 147 -2.81 5.20 -2.96
C VAL A 147 -3.38 3.95 -3.60
N PHE A 148 -4.25 4.14 -4.57
CA PHE A 148 -4.93 3.05 -5.27
C PHE A 148 -4.67 3.12 -6.77
N GLU A 149 -4.57 1.97 -7.41
CA GLU A 149 -4.76 1.90 -8.84
C GLU A 149 -6.24 2.15 -9.15
N ARG A 150 -6.52 3.10 -10.07
CA ARG A 150 -7.90 3.49 -10.40
C ARG A 150 -8.41 2.86 -11.70
N ILE A 151 -8.09 1.57 -11.88
CA ILE A 151 -8.64 0.74 -12.96
C ILE A 151 -9.64 -0.25 -12.37
N ILE A 152 -10.88 -0.21 -12.84
CA ILE A 152 -11.96 -1.09 -12.43
C ILE A 152 -12.53 -1.73 -13.69
N ASP A 153 -12.57 -3.07 -13.76
CA ASP A 153 -13.05 -3.81 -14.93
C ASP A 153 -12.39 -3.33 -16.25
N ASN A 154 -11.07 -3.12 -16.24
CA ASN A 154 -10.26 -2.59 -17.34
C ASN A 154 -10.67 -1.18 -17.79
N LYS A 155 -11.29 -0.39 -16.94
CA LYS A 155 -11.63 1.01 -17.20
C LYS A 155 -10.95 1.92 -16.19
N GLU A 156 -10.35 2.98 -16.69
CA GLU A 156 -9.86 4.06 -15.84
C GLU A 156 -11.04 4.82 -15.25
N VAL A 157 -11.02 5.02 -13.92
CA VAL A 157 -12.09 5.64 -13.16
C VAL A 157 -11.54 6.83 -12.37
N GLU A 158 -12.27 7.93 -12.33
CA GLU A 158 -11.98 9.07 -11.48
C GLU A 158 -12.77 8.98 -10.18
N PHE A 159 -12.12 9.36 -9.08
CA PHE A 159 -12.72 9.46 -7.75
C PHE A 159 -12.94 10.90 -7.35
N GLY A 160 -14.04 11.15 -6.63
CA GLY A 160 -14.37 12.43 -6.04
C GLY A 160 -14.75 12.27 -4.56
N THR A 161 -14.87 13.39 -3.84
CA THR A 161 -15.31 13.40 -2.46
C THR A 161 -16.83 13.35 -2.40
N SER A 162 -17.39 12.38 -1.68
CA SER A 162 -18.85 12.26 -1.57
C SER A 162 -19.48 13.23 -0.57
N GLY A 163 -18.67 13.87 0.29
CA GLY A 163 -19.14 14.62 1.44
C GLY A 163 -19.71 13.74 2.55
N LYS A 164 -19.49 12.43 2.47
CA LYS A 164 -19.92 11.43 3.44
C LYS A 164 -18.74 10.78 4.14
N LEU A 165 -19.02 10.29 5.34
CA LEU A 165 -18.08 9.61 6.21
C LEU A 165 -18.70 8.31 6.71
N TYR A 166 -17.84 7.32 6.95
CA TYR A 166 -18.13 6.13 7.74
C TYR A 166 -16.95 5.89 8.69
N ASN A 167 -17.23 5.66 9.97
CA ASN A 167 -16.20 5.54 11.00
C ASN A 167 -15.21 6.71 11.01
N SER A 168 -15.73 7.95 10.84
CA SER A 168 -14.92 9.18 10.76
C SER A 168 -13.95 9.25 9.57
N ASN A 169 -13.95 8.27 8.66
CA ASN A 169 -13.12 8.21 7.47
C ASN A 169 -13.91 8.61 6.22
N LEU A 170 -13.20 9.16 5.23
CA LEU A 170 -13.73 9.59 3.93
C LEU A 170 -14.41 8.44 3.17
N LEU A 171 -15.62 8.65 2.74
CA LEU A 171 -16.22 7.88 1.66
C LEU A 171 -15.97 8.63 0.33
N MET A 172 -15.15 8.06 -0.52
CA MET A 172 -14.99 8.52 -1.89
C MET A 172 -16.20 8.07 -2.72
N TYR A 173 -16.40 8.64 -3.90
CA TYR A 173 -17.29 8.06 -4.89
C TYR A 173 -16.59 7.94 -6.24
N ASP A 174 -16.91 6.92 -7.03
CA ASP A 174 -16.47 6.86 -8.42
C ASP A 174 -17.42 7.64 -9.35
N ARG A 175 -16.84 8.35 -10.34
CA ARG A 175 -17.62 9.16 -11.29
C ARG A 175 -18.33 8.31 -12.36
N LEU A 176 -17.99 7.01 -12.46
CA LEU A 176 -18.59 6.12 -13.47
C LEU A 176 -19.94 5.55 -13.03
N THR A 177 -20.03 5.10 -11.76
CA THR A 177 -21.21 4.39 -11.26
C THR A 177 -21.89 5.05 -10.06
N ASP A 178 -21.22 6.05 -9.48
CA ASP A 178 -21.64 6.73 -8.24
C ASP A 178 -21.66 5.79 -7.01
N SER A 179 -20.89 4.68 -7.05
CA SER A 179 -20.70 3.84 -5.89
C SER A 179 -19.84 4.55 -4.86
N TYR A 180 -20.11 4.32 -3.54
CA TYR A 180 -19.28 4.86 -2.48
C TYR A 180 -18.22 3.85 -2.06
N TRP A 181 -17.00 4.35 -1.84
CA TRP A 181 -15.81 3.60 -1.51
C TRP A 181 -15.23 4.05 -0.19
N SER A 182 -14.96 3.12 0.72
CA SER A 182 -14.19 3.43 1.92
C SER A 182 -12.73 3.71 1.53
N GLN A 183 -12.24 4.91 1.82
CA GLN A 183 -10.84 5.28 1.59
C GLN A 183 -9.89 4.42 2.44
N SER A 184 -10.27 4.08 3.68
CA SER A 184 -9.50 3.20 4.55
C SER A 184 -9.36 1.79 4.01
N LEU A 185 -10.43 1.21 3.48
CA LEU A 185 -10.48 -0.19 3.06
C LEU A 185 -10.17 -0.40 1.57
N GLY A 186 -10.18 0.64 0.74
CA GLY A 186 -10.12 0.48 -0.71
C GLY A 186 -11.30 -0.33 -1.27
N LEU A 187 -12.45 -0.29 -0.61
CA LEU A 187 -13.58 -1.19 -0.86
C LEU A 187 -14.84 -0.38 -1.21
N ALA A 188 -15.52 -0.77 -2.28
CA ALA A 188 -16.84 -0.23 -2.60
C ALA A 188 -17.86 -0.74 -1.56
N VAL A 189 -18.40 0.18 -0.77
CA VAL A 189 -19.29 -0.15 0.36
C VAL A 189 -20.75 0.06 0.07
N THR A 190 -21.11 0.88 -0.94
CA THR A 190 -22.48 1.01 -1.43
C THR A 190 -22.52 1.28 -2.93
N GLY A 191 -23.64 0.95 -3.57
CA GLY A 191 -23.90 1.23 -4.99
C GLY A 191 -23.65 0.03 -5.90
N PRO A 192 -23.62 0.24 -7.24
CA PRO A 192 -23.48 -0.84 -8.23
C PRO A 192 -22.23 -1.70 -8.06
N LEU A 193 -21.12 -1.12 -7.64
CA LEU A 193 -19.82 -1.81 -7.46
C LEU A 193 -19.59 -2.37 -6.06
N THR A 194 -20.61 -2.40 -5.20
CA THR A 194 -20.51 -2.92 -3.83
C THR A 194 -19.79 -4.27 -3.78
N GLY A 195 -18.70 -4.35 -2.99
CA GLY A 195 -17.86 -5.55 -2.84
C GLY A 195 -16.63 -5.58 -3.74
N THR A 196 -16.48 -4.62 -4.67
CA THR A 196 -15.26 -4.48 -5.46
C THR A 196 -14.16 -3.84 -4.61
N THR A 197 -12.92 -4.31 -4.72
CA THR A 197 -11.72 -3.77 -4.07
C THR A 197 -10.84 -3.05 -5.07
N LEU A 198 -10.12 -2.04 -4.60
CA LEU A 198 -9.04 -1.37 -5.34
C LEU A 198 -7.70 -2.00 -4.96
N ASP A 199 -6.81 -2.14 -5.93
CA ASP A 199 -5.44 -2.52 -5.68
C ASP A 199 -4.68 -1.35 -5.04
N THR A 200 -4.04 -1.61 -3.89
CA THR A 200 -3.23 -0.62 -3.18
C THR A 200 -1.83 -0.55 -3.77
N ILE A 201 -1.32 0.66 -3.92
CA ILE A 201 0.03 0.93 -4.39
C ILE A 201 0.90 1.35 -3.20
N PRO A 202 2.06 0.71 -2.95
CA PRO A 202 2.99 1.16 -1.94
C PRO A 202 3.49 2.58 -2.22
N PHE A 203 3.52 3.39 -1.18
CA PHE A 203 3.94 4.80 -1.24
C PHE A 203 4.80 5.15 -0.02
N ASP A 204 5.42 6.31 -0.04
CA ASP A 204 6.10 6.89 1.10
C ASP A 204 5.28 8.03 1.71
N LEU A 205 5.14 8.03 3.03
CA LEU A 205 4.72 9.18 3.80
C LEU A 205 5.97 9.71 4.51
N THR A 206 6.48 10.87 4.10
CA THR A 206 7.80 11.34 4.52
C THR A 206 7.91 12.86 4.43
N THR A 207 8.99 13.44 4.92
CA THR A 207 9.26 14.87 4.72
C THR A 207 9.65 15.15 3.27
N TRP A 208 9.34 16.35 2.78
CA TRP A 208 9.77 16.79 1.46
C TRP A 208 11.30 16.75 1.31
N GLY A 209 12.03 17.18 2.37
CA GLY A 209 13.49 17.16 2.36
C GLY A 209 14.05 15.76 2.13
N ASP A 210 13.52 14.76 2.80
CA ASP A 210 13.97 13.37 2.65
C ASP A 210 13.57 12.79 1.29
N TRP A 211 12.35 13.08 0.82
CA TRP A 211 11.88 12.63 -0.48
C TRP A 211 12.74 13.14 -1.62
N LYS A 212 12.98 14.46 -1.69
CA LYS A 212 13.77 15.07 -2.78
C LYS A 212 15.24 14.64 -2.75
N ASN A 213 15.79 14.31 -1.55
CA ASN A 213 17.15 13.80 -1.45
C ASN A 213 17.29 12.39 -2.02
N GLN A 214 16.23 11.59 -1.96
CA GLN A 214 16.19 10.25 -2.54
C GLN A 214 15.79 10.28 -4.03
N HIS A 215 15.03 11.27 -4.46
CA HIS A 215 14.46 11.41 -5.80
C HIS A 215 14.68 12.84 -6.33
N SER A 216 15.92 13.16 -6.73
CA SER A 216 16.33 14.52 -7.11
C SER A 216 15.58 15.09 -8.32
N ASP A 217 15.09 14.23 -9.21
CA ASP A 217 14.33 14.54 -10.42
C ASP A 217 12.81 14.45 -10.22
N THR A 218 12.37 14.37 -8.96
CA THR A 218 10.93 14.28 -8.64
C THR A 218 10.16 15.52 -9.07
N LEU A 219 8.91 15.29 -9.45
CA LEU A 219 7.93 16.35 -9.67
C LEU A 219 7.07 16.55 -8.42
N VAL A 220 6.67 17.78 -8.16
CA VAL A 220 5.85 18.16 -7.00
C VAL A 220 4.51 18.71 -7.43
N LEU A 221 3.43 18.25 -6.83
CA LEU A 221 2.09 18.78 -7.05
C LEU A 221 2.06 20.28 -6.77
N SER A 222 1.68 21.05 -7.78
CA SER A 222 1.62 22.51 -7.71
C SER A 222 0.41 23.00 -6.91
N THR A 223 0.53 24.19 -6.32
CA THR A 223 -0.60 24.93 -5.74
C THR A 223 -1.54 25.53 -6.82
N ASP A 224 -1.17 25.48 -8.12
CA ASP A 224 -2.07 25.79 -9.23
C ASP A 224 -2.99 24.61 -9.54
N THR A 225 -3.90 24.34 -8.62
CA THR A 225 -4.85 23.21 -8.69
C THR A 225 -6.12 23.56 -9.49
N GLY A 226 -6.26 24.79 -9.96
CA GLY A 226 -7.51 25.31 -10.54
C GLY A 226 -8.51 25.84 -9.49
N TYR A 227 -8.19 25.74 -8.20
CA TYR A 227 -9.03 26.21 -7.09
C TYR A 227 -8.28 27.23 -6.23
N VAL A 228 -9.03 28.17 -5.64
CA VAL A 228 -8.47 29.15 -4.69
C VAL A 228 -8.60 28.58 -3.29
N ARG A 229 -7.46 28.30 -2.67
CA ARG A 229 -7.36 27.80 -1.28
C ARG A 229 -6.20 28.47 -0.56
N SER A 230 -6.26 28.50 0.77
CA SER A 230 -5.19 29.03 1.60
C SER A 230 -4.20 27.92 1.97
N TYR A 231 -3.43 27.42 1.00
CA TYR A 231 -2.54 26.27 1.16
C TYR A 231 -1.48 26.41 2.26
N GLY A 232 -1.21 27.50 2.83
CA GLY A 232 -0.31 27.64 4.00
C GLY A 232 -1.02 27.54 5.34
N VAL A 233 -2.35 27.31 5.36
CA VAL A 233 -3.17 27.25 6.59
C VAL A 233 -3.95 25.93 6.60
N ASP A 234 -3.73 25.12 7.63
CA ASP A 234 -4.50 23.90 7.82
C ASP A 234 -5.91 24.23 8.36
N PRO A 235 -6.99 23.84 7.64
CA PRO A 235 -8.37 24.14 8.06
C PRO A 235 -8.79 23.38 9.33
N TYR A 236 -8.07 22.33 9.73
CA TYR A 236 -8.34 21.54 10.93
C TYR A 236 -7.66 22.08 12.18
N GLY A 237 -6.71 23.03 12.06
CA GLY A 237 -6.05 23.71 13.17
C GLY A 237 -5.41 22.75 14.18
N ASN A 238 -5.84 22.78 15.43
CA ASN A 238 -5.31 21.93 16.50
C ASN A 238 -5.98 20.54 16.59
N TYR A 239 -6.77 20.14 15.61
CA TYR A 239 -7.48 18.86 15.62
C TYR A 239 -6.54 17.65 15.82
N TYR A 240 -5.37 17.68 15.23
CA TYR A 240 -4.43 16.54 15.28
C TYR A 240 -3.85 16.29 16.67
N THR A 241 -3.81 17.30 17.52
CA THR A 241 -3.30 17.23 18.90
C THR A 241 -4.42 17.14 19.96
N ASP A 242 -5.66 17.44 19.60
CA ASP A 242 -6.83 17.27 20.46
C ASP A 242 -7.24 15.78 20.47
N PRO A 243 -7.32 15.09 21.61
CA PRO A 243 -7.71 13.68 21.66
C PRO A 243 -9.17 13.42 21.23
N LYS A 244 -9.98 14.47 21.05
CA LYS A 244 -11.38 14.34 20.68
C LYS A 244 -11.53 13.85 19.23
N ILE A 245 -12.29 12.77 19.04
CA ILE A 245 -12.74 12.29 17.74
C ILE A 245 -13.94 13.13 17.30
N MET A 246 -13.91 13.70 16.09
CA MET A 246 -14.93 14.63 15.61
C MET A 246 -16.25 13.95 15.22
N PHE A 247 -16.17 12.77 14.59
CA PHE A 247 -17.33 12.00 14.16
C PHE A 247 -17.38 10.63 14.83
N PRO A 248 -18.57 10.02 15.00
CA PRO A 248 -18.70 8.72 15.66
C PRO A 248 -17.94 7.61 14.92
N VAL A 249 -17.42 6.68 15.71
CA VAL A 249 -16.82 5.42 15.25
C VAL A 249 -17.51 4.23 15.90
N ASP A 250 -17.49 3.07 15.25
CA ASP A 250 -18.18 1.86 15.72
C ASP A 250 -17.42 1.16 16.85
N ASN A 251 -16.10 1.18 16.78
CA ASN A 251 -15.23 0.53 17.75
C ASN A 251 -14.22 1.52 18.31
N THR A 252 -13.85 1.34 19.58
CA THR A 252 -12.83 2.13 20.27
C THR A 252 -11.93 1.21 21.08
N ASP A 253 -10.67 1.60 21.24
CA ASP A 253 -9.68 0.83 21.99
C ASP A 253 -8.73 1.78 22.71
N ASN A 254 -8.46 1.49 23.97
CA ASN A 254 -7.65 2.32 24.87
C ASN A 254 -6.19 1.87 24.99
N ARG A 255 -5.74 0.89 24.20
CA ARG A 255 -4.33 0.43 24.20
C ARG A 255 -3.37 1.54 23.77
N MET A 256 -3.85 2.53 23.01
CA MET A 256 -3.08 3.71 22.59
C MET A 256 -3.93 4.98 22.71
N ASN A 257 -3.26 6.14 22.60
CA ASN A 257 -3.99 7.41 22.44
C ASN A 257 -4.79 7.37 21.13
N PRO A 258 -6.04 7.84 21.08
CA PRO A 258 -6.85 7.79 19.86
C PRO A 258 -6.17 8.37 18.62
N LYS A 259 -5.37 9.40 18.77
CA LYS A 259 -4.63 10.03 17.67
C LYS A 259 -3.13 9.69 17.67
N GLU A 260 -2.75 8.58 18.27
CA GLU A 260 -1.45 7.98 18.06
C GLU A 260 -1.31 7.60 16.57
N ILE A 261 -0.23 8.02 15.93
CA ILE A 261 0.03 7.63 14.54
C ILE A 261 0.57 6.19 14.54
N ILE A 262 -0.08 5.35 13.76
CA ILE A 262 0.32 3.95 13.58
C ILE A 262 0.57 3.64 12.11
N ILE A 263 1.30 2.57 11.91
CA ILE A 263 1.42 1.87 10.63
C ILE A 263 0.69 0.54 10.77
N GLY A 264 -0.39 0.40 10.04
CA GLY A 264 -1.16 -0.84 9.95
C GLY A 264 -0.64 -1.74 8.84
N LEU A 265 -0.61 -3.05 9.09
CA LEU A 265 -0.38 -4.09 8.09
C LEU A 265 -1.54 -5.07 8.11
N ASN A 266 -1.85 -5.59 6.92
CA ASN A 266 -2.82 -6.66 6.73
C ASN A 266 -2.16 -7.81 5.96
N ASN A 267 -2.37 -9.02 6.42
CA ASN A 267 -2.08 -10.23 5.67
C ASN A 267 -3.22 -11.24 5.85
N ASP A 268 -3.94 -11.49 4.75
CA ASP A 268 -5.05 -12.45 4.70
C ASP A 268 -6.09 -12.27 5.83
N GLY A 269 -6.44 -11.00 6.13
CA GLY A 269 -7.42 -10.66 7.18
C GLY A 269 -6.86 -10.61 8.59
N ILE A 270 -5.58 -10.86 8.78
CA ILE A 270 -4.88 -10.65 10.05
C ILE A 270 -4.30 -9.24 10.04
N TYR A 271 -4.77 -8.41 10.96
CA TYR A 271 -4.42 -7.00 11.07
C TYR A 271 -3.48 -6.78 12.25
N LYS A 272 -2.41 -6.01 12.05
CA LYS A 272 -1.46 -5.66 13.10
C LYS A 272 -1.02 -4.22 12.98
N ALA A 273 -1.01 -3.50 14.09
CA ALA A 273 -0.62 -2.10 14.18
C ALA A 273 0.75 -1.96 14.87
N TYR A 274 1.53 -1.04 14.36
CA TYR A 274 2.85 -0.65 14.86
C TYR A 274 2.83 0.85 15.14
N ARG A 275 3.25 1.28 16.34
CA ARG A 275 3.42 2.72 16.61
C ARG A 275 4.50 3.30 15.72
N GLN A 276 4.22 4.40 15.04
CA GLN A 276 5.18 5.07 14.16
C GLN A 276 6.47 5.43 14.90
N ASN A 277 6.36 6.07 16.05
CA ASN A 277 7.50 6.45 16.89
C ASN A 277 8.34 5.25 17.37
N HIS A 278 7.71 4.08 17.52
CA HIS A 278 8.41 2.86 17.89
C HIS A 278 9.26 2.32 16.73
N ILE A 279 8.70 2.30 15.49
CA ILE A 279 9.47 1.94 14.30
C ILE A 279 10.67 2.90 14.13
N GLU A 280 10.44 4.20 14.32
CA GLU A 280 11.48 5.23 14.24
C GLU A 280 12.59 5.04 15.29
N SER A 281 12.23 4.60 16.50
CA SER A 281 13.17 4.34 17.58
C SER A 281 14.02 3.09 17.33
N LEU A 282 13.39 1.99 16.92
CA LEU A 282 14.06 0.70 16.70
C LEU A 282 14.80 0.64 15.36
N LYS A 283 14.42 1.49 14.38
CA LYS A 283 14.91 1.56 13.01
C LYS A 283 14.58 0.34 12.15
N VAL A 284 14.60 -0.86 12.71
CA VAL A 284 14.26 -2.13 12.05
C VAL A 284 13.44 -2.98 13.01
N ILE A 285 12.32 -3.49 12.56
CA ILE A 285 11.49 -4.47 13.26
C ILE A 285 11.36 -5.70 12.36
N ASN A 286 11.74 -6.89 12.89
CA ASN A 286 11.44 -8.17 12.28
C ASN A 286 10.25 -8.76 13.00
N ASP A 287 9.18 -9.08 12.26
CA ASP A 287 7.95 -9.57 12.87
C ASP A 287 7.20 -10.52 11.92
N TYR A 288 6.01 -10.96 12.35
CA TYR A 288 5.06 -11.72 11.57
C TYR A 288 3.68 -11.10 11.65
N VAL A 289 3.00 -11.04 10.50
CA VAL A 289 1.56 -10.76 10.42
C VAL A 289 0.89 -12.02 9.89
N GLY A 290 0.22 -12.77 10.76
CA GLY A 290 -0.15 -14.15 10.47
C GLY A 290 1.09 -14.99 10.17
N GLU A 291 1.11 -15.66 9.03
CA GLU A 291 2.25 -16.46 8.58
C GLU A 291 3.28 -15.68 7.75
N LYS A 292 2.97 -14.44 7.37
CA LYS A 292 3.87 -13.61 6.57
C LYS A 292 4.95 -12.98 7.43
N ALA A 293 6.20 -13.31 7.12
CA ALA A 293 7.36 -12.67 7.72
C ALA A 293 7.53 -11.26 7.16
N VAL A 294 7.54 -10.24 8.04
CA VAL A 294 7.61 -8.84 7.65
C VAL A 294 8.79 -8.14 8.29
N MET A 295 9.40 -7.21 7.55
CA MET A 295 10.34 -6.23 8.07
C MET A 295 9.69 -4.86 7.99
N LEU A 296 9.63 -4.11 9.11
CA LEU A 296 9.37 -2.68 9.06
C LEU A 296 10.68 -1.94 9.29
N VAL A 297 10.85 -0.85 8.56
CA VAL A 297 12.06 -0.03 8.63
C VAL A 297 11.71 1.44 8.58
N SER A 298 12.43 2.26 9.36
CA SER A 298 12.38 3.71 9.31
C SER A 298 13.77 4.30 9.15
N ALA A 299 13.98 4.99 8.04
CA ALA A 299 15.22 5.74 7.77
C ALA A 299 15.21 7.12 8.43
N PHE A 300 14.08 7.79 8.32
CA PHE A 300 13.86 9.19 8.61
C PHE A 300 12.59 9.36 9.44
N ASP A 301 12.39 10.53 9.99
CA ASP A 301 11.18 10.87 10.70
C ASP A 301 9.96 10.79 9.73
N HIS A 302 8.86 10.24 10.22
CA HIS A 302 7.62 10.00 9.47
C HIS A 302 7.71 9.02 8.29
N ASN A 303 8.86 8.43 8.01
CA ASN A 303 9.03 7.47 6.92
C ASN A 303 9.11 6.05 7.46
N SER A 304 8.07 5.27 7.25
CA SER A 304 8.07 3.83 7.52
C SER A 304 7.75 3.05 6.26
N ARG A 305 8.53 1.99 6.04
CA ARG A 305 8.31 1.04 4.94
C ARG A 305 8.18 -0.36 5.50
N ALA A 306 7.41 -1.20 4.80
CA ALA A 306 7.27 -2.61 5.14
C ALA A 306 7.66 -3.48 3.94
N PHE A 307 8.30 -4.60 4.24
CA PHE A 307 8.75 -5.56 3.23
C PHE A 307 8.44 -6.99 3.67
N ASP A 308 8.16 -7.85 2.68
CA ASP A 308 8.27 -9.30 2.88
C ASP A 308 9.76 -9.65 3.03
N ARG A 309 10.13 -10.26 4.16
CA ARG A 309 11.52 -10.63 4.45
C ARG A 309 11.86 -12.06 4.07
N THR A 310 10.99 -12.71 3.29
CA THR A 310 11.25 -14.04 2.73
C THR A 310 11.91 -13.91 1.36
N VAL A 311 13.12 -14.40 1.24
CA VAL A 311 13.92 -14.38 0.00
C VAL A 311 14.28 -15.79 -0.39
N ASN A 312 13.88 -16.23 -1.60
CA ASN A 312 14.18 -17.57 -2.12
C ASN A 312 13.77 -18.72 -1.18
N GLY A 313 12.72 -18.52 -0.38
CA GLY A 313 12.22 -19.50 0.62
C GLY A 313 12.94 -19.45 1.96
N GLU A 314 13.91 -18.57 2.15
CA GLU A 314 14.54 -18.28 3.44
C GLU A 314 13.97 -17.00 4.05
N THR A 315 13.70 -17.03 5.35
CA THR A 315 13.32 -15.83 6.11
C THR A 315 14.58 -15.17 6.66
N LEU A 316 14.81 -13.91 6.28
CA LEU A 316 15.93 -13.12 6.74
C LEU A 316 15.54 -12.30 7.96
N ASP A 317 16.47 -12.15 8.91
CA ASP A 317 16.38 -11.19 10.01
C ASP A 317 17.32 -10.01 9.74
N PHE A 318 16.83 -8.81 9.98
CA PHE A 318 17.52 -7.57 9.66
C PHE A 318 17.85 -6.80 10.93
N SER A 319 18.93 -6.04 10.87
CA SER A 319 19.30 -5.07 11.90
C SER A 319 19.79 -3.77 11.26
N SER A 320 19.78 -2.68 12.02
CA SER A 320 20.41 -1.42 11.63
C SER A 320 21.74 -1.28 12.36
N VAL A 321 22.84 -1.24 11.61
CA VAL A 321 24.20 -1.06 12.13
C VAL A 321 24.77 0.22 11.53
N ASP A 322 25.05 1.22 12.36
CA ASP A 322 25.54 2.54 11.94
C ASP A 322 24.71 3.17 10.80
N GLY A 323 23.39 3.00 10.84
CA GLY A 323 22.46 3.52 9.83
C GLY A 323 22.41 2.71 8.53
N VAL A 324 23.03 1.54 8.48
CA VAL A 324 22.97 0.61 7.35
C VAL A 324 22.13 -0.60 7.73
N ILE A 325 21.21 -1.00 6.87
CA ILE A 325 20.42 -2.22 7.05
C ILE A 325 21.29 -3.41 6.65
N VAL A 326 21.37 -4.43 7.52
CA VAL A 326 22.16 -5.66 7.31
C VAL A 326 21.28 -6.85 7.63
N ASP A 327 21.27 -7.90 6.78
CA ASP A 327 20.68 -9.18 7.16
C ASP A 327 21.67 -10.02 7.99
N LEU A 328 21.13 -10.72 8.98
CA LEU A 328 21.94 -11.49 9.94
C LEU A 328 22.40 -12.85 9.42
N GLN A 329 21.80 -13.35 8.34
CA GLN A 329 22.11 -14.65 7.75
C GLN A 329 23.30 -14.60 6.81
N THR A 330 23.46 -13.48 6.08
CA THR A 330 24.50 -13.38 5.05
C THR A 330 25.44 -12.18 5.20
N ASP A 331 25.17 -11.29 6.18
CA ASP A 331 25.87 -10.00 6.35
C ASP A 331 25.78 -9.08 5.11
N SER A 332 24.77 -9.30 4.24
CA SER A 332 24.55 -8.42 3.09
C SER A 332 23.98 -7.08 3.54
N LYS A 333 24.39 -6.02 2.85
CA LYS A 333 23.93 -4.64 3.13
C LYS A 333 22.79 -4.29 2.18
N TRP A 334 21.78 -3.63 2.73
CA TRP A 334 20.56 -3.29 2.04
C TRP A 334 20.25 -1.79 2.09
N THR A 335 19.62 -1.27 1.05
CA THR A 335 19.06 0.08 1.04
C THR A 335 17.70 0.10 1.73
N TYR A 336 17.20 1.30 2.04
CA TYR A 336 15.84 1.48 2.53
C TYR A 336 14.74 1.14 1.49
N ASP A 337 15.12 1.01 0.21
CA ASP A 337 14.23 0.52 -0.86
C ASP A 337 14.19 -1.01 -0.93
N GLY A 338 14.86 -1.69 -0.01
CA GLY A 338 14.90 -3.16 0.02
C GLY A 338 15.82 -3.78 -1.03
N LEU A 339 16.78 -3.02 -1.59
CA LEU A 339 17.78 -3.53 -2.52
C LEU A 339 19.06 -3.92 -1.78
N ALA A 340 19.51 -5.16 -1.93
CA ALA A 340 20.82 -5.60 -1.45
C ALA A 340 21.94 -5.00 -2.34
N ILE A 341 22.83 -4.20 -1.72
CA ILE A 341 23.91 -3.47 -2.43
C ILE A 341 25.27 -4.13 -2.27
N SER A 342 25.44 -5.06 -1.33
CA SER A 342 26.69 -5.81 -1.16
C SER A 342 26.43 -7.11 -0.40
N GLY A 343 27.42 -8.02 -0.42
CA GLY A 343 27.35 -9.34 0.19
C GLY A 343 26.72 -10.42 -0.71
N PRO A 344 26.45 -11.61 -0.18
CA PRO A 344 25.92 -12.73 -0.97
C PRO A 344 24.57 -12.45 -1.64
N MET A 345 23.75 -11.55 -1.07
CA MET A 345 22.43 -11.18 -1.61
C MET A 345 22.47 -10.01 -2.59
N ALA A 346 23.66 -9.48 -2.94
CA ALA A 346 23.78 -8.31 -3.82
C ALA A 346 22.95 -8.44 -5.11
N GLY A 347 22.12 -7.42 -5.42
CA GLY A 347 21.19 -7.37 -6.54
C GLY A 347 19.80 -7.96 -6.25
N THR A 348 19.57 -8.55 -5.08
CA THR A 348 18.25 -9.01 -4.64
C THR A 348 17.43 -7.82 -4.16
N THR A 349 16.13 -7.83 -4.46
CA THR A 349 15.17 -6.81 -3.97
C THR A 349 14.08 -7.49 -3.15
N LEU A 350 13.78 -6.95 -1.97
CA LEU A 350 12.65 -7.36 -1.15
C LEU A 350 11.34 -6.87 -1.78
N GLN A 351 10.29 -7.68 -1.64
CA GLN A 351 8.95 -7.25 -2.03
C GLN A 351 8.44 -6.20 -1.04
N ARG A 352 8.15 -4.99 -1.54
CA ARG A 352 7.53 -3.94 -0.75
C ARG A 352 6.06 -4.27 -0.48
N LEU A 353 5.62 -4.04 0.76
CA LEU A 353 4.24 -4.24 1.19
C LEU A 353 3.55 -2.87 1.29
N SER A 354 2.24 -2.87 1.02
CA SER A 354 1.41 -1.69 1.29
C SER A 354 1.25 -1.50 2.79
N ILE A 355 1.33 -0.26 3.22
CA ILE A 355 1.15 0.15 4.61
C ILE A 355 -0.12 0.99 4.74
N HIS A 356 -0.67 1.04 5.95
CA HIS A 356 -1.79 1.91 6.31
C HIS A 356 -1.36 2.88 7.42
N PRO A 357 -0.79 4.05 7.07
CA PRO A 357 -0.53 5.09 8.05
C PRO A 357 -1.84 5.79 8.42
N GLY A 358 -2.05 6.02 9.71
CA GLY A 358 -3.28 6.67 10.19
C GLY A 358 -3.32 6.80 11.70
N PHE A 359 -4.41 7.37 12.22
CA PHE A 359 -4.64 7.42 13.65
C PHE A 359 -5.16 6.09 14.18
N TRP A 360 -4.76 5.75 15.42
CA TRP A 360 -5.18 4.54 16.11
C TRP A 360 -6.71 4.35 16.15
N PHE A 361 -7.47 5.42 16.45
CA PHE A 361 -8.93 5.32 16.54
C PHE A 361 -9.58 4.88 15.22
N GLU A 362 -9.03 5.32 14.09
CA GLU A 362 -9.55 4.97 12.77
C GLU A 362 -9.23 3.51 12.46
N TRP A 363 -7.99 3.08 12.66
CA TRP A 363 -7.58 1.70 12.44
C TRP A 363 -8.46 0.71 13.22
N VAL A 364 -8.67 0.96 14.52
CA VAL A 364 -9.52 0.12 15.38
C VAL A 364 -10.99 0.15 14.95
N ALA A 365 -11.47 1.29 14.46
CA ALA A 365 -12.87 1.40 14.00
C ALA A 365 -13.18 0.42 12.86
N PHE A 366 -12.19 0.11 12.01
CA PHE A 366 -12.29 -0.85 10.92
C PHE A 366 -11.78 -2.25 11.29
N HIS A 367 -10.82 -2.34 12.22
CA HIS A 367 -10.13 -3.58 12.59
C HIS A 367 -10.11 -3.78 14.12
N PRO A 368 -11.29 -4.06 14.76
CA PRO A 368 -11.39 -4.11 16.22
C PRO A 368 -10.54 -5.22 16.85
N ASP A 369 -10.30 -6.31 16.12
CA ASP A 369 -9.51 -7.48 16.59
C ASP A 369 -8.02 -7.35 16.21
N THR A 370 -7.57 -6.14 15.84
CA THR A 370 -6.18 -5.91 15.44
C THR A 370 -5.19 -6.28 16.53
N LEU A 371 -4.11 -6.93 16.14
CA LEU A 371 -2.95 -7.12 16.99
C LEU A 371 -2.17 -5.80 17.10
N VAL A 372 -1.39 -5.68 18.15
CA VAL A 372 -0.46 -4.57 18.36
C VAL A 372 0.93 -5.16 18.53
N TYR A 373 1.91 -4.58 17.82
CA TYR A 373 3.30 -4.94 18.05
C TYR A 373 3.73 -4.47 19.43
N ASP A 374 4.30 -5.39 20.21
CA ASP A 374 4.92 -5.16 21.51
C ASP A 374 6.28 -5.85 21.50
N ASP A 375 7.32 -5.15 21.92
CA ASP A 375 8.71 -5.64 21.98
C ASP A 375 9.05 -6.30 23.33
N SER A 376 8.02 -6.66 24.14
CA SER A 376 8.16 -7.28 25.47
C SER A 376 8.64 -8.73 25.43
#